data_4ad31315cfd2d4a7feb8c28ffc42205a
#
_entry.id   4ad31315cfd2d4a7feb8c28ffc42205a
#
_cell.length_a   1.000
_cell.length_b   1.000
_cell.length_c   1.000
_cell.angle_alpha   90.00
_cell.angle_beta   90.00
_cell.angle_gamma   90.00
#
_symmetry.space_group_name_H-M   'P 1'
#
loop_
_entity.id
_entity.type
_entity.pdbx_description
1 polymer ?
#
loop_
_entity_poly.entity_id
_entity_poly.type
_entity_poly.pdbx_seq_one_letter_code
_entity_poly.pdbx_strand_id
1 'polypeptide(L)'
;LVGGAINGEVTVKGLDINSTQGDKAIVDVIKRFGADVKIDDKSVTVKKSELHGIELDATDIPDMVPAIAVLAANASGETVIKGAERLRYKESDRIESVVYNLKALGADVEETHDGMIIYGGKKLHSAKLKGYNDHRIVMAFSVAAMNIGDCEIDDAQSINKSYPSFFDDFNNLGGKADVL
;
A
#
# COMPACT_ATOMS: atom_id res chain seq x y z
N LEU A 1 -4.95 -0.56 7.16
CA LEU A 1 -5.55 -1.88 6.84
C LEU A 1 -4.54 -2.78 6.12
N VAL A 2 -3.85 -2.30 5.07
CA VAL A 2 -2.84 -3.10 4.34
C VAL A 2 -1.75 -3.63 5.28
N GLY A 3 -1.21 -2.81 6.18
CA GLY A 3 -0.24 -3.25 7.18
C GLY A 3 -0.73 -4.41 8.05
N GLY A 4 -2.03 -4.42 8.42
CA GLY A 4 -2.64 -5.53 9.13
C GLY A 4 -2.66 -6.82 8.33
N ALA A 5 -2.99 -6.75 7.03
CA ALA A 5 -3.05 -7.91 6.16
C ALA A 5 -1.67 -8.59 5.96
N ILE A 6 -0.59 -7.82 5.94
CA ILE A 6 0.76 -8.34 5.67
C ILE A 6 1.56 -8.65 6.92
N ASN A 7 1.32 -7.97 8.06
CA ASN A 7 2.23 -8.08 9.22
C ASN A 7 1.58 -8.17 10.61
N GLY A 8 0.29 -8.33 10.75
CA GLY A 8 -0.24 -8.43 12.11
C GLY A 8 -1.76 -8.34 12.17
N GLU A 9 -2.25 -7.55 13.11
CA GLU A 9 -3.66 -7.24 13.25
C GLU A 9 -3.84 -5.73 13.44
N VAL A 10 -4.66 -5.09 12.61
CA VAL A 10 -4.96 -3.66 12.70
C VAL A 10 -6.45 -3.45 12.71
N THR A 11 -6.95 -2.69 13.69
CA THR A 11 -8.34 -2.23 13.76
C THR A 11 -8.41 -0.73 13.53
N VAL A 12 -9.09 -0.32 12.48
CA VAL A 12 -9.41 1.10 12.21
C VAL A 12 -10.82 1.38 12.70
N LYS A 13 -10.94 2.33 13.61
CA LYS A 13 -12.23 2.77 14.21
C LYS A 13 -12.71 4.08 13.59
N GLY A 14 -14.00 4.37 13.76
CA GLY A 14 -14.61 5.60 13.26
C GLY A 14 -14.95 5.56 11.77
N LEU A 15 -14.96 4.37 11.17
CA LEU A 15 -15.33 4.18 9.78
C LEU A 15 -16.86 4.11 9.62
N ASP A 16 -17.38 4.82 8.62
CA ASP A 16 -18.75 4.66 8.17
C ASP A 16 -18.80 3.68 6.99
N ILE A 17 -19.30 2.48 7.24
CA ILE A 17 -19.42 1.44 6.21
C ILE A 17 -20.41 1.84 5.10
N ASN A 18 -21.31 2.81 5.34
CA ASN A 18 -22.25 3.33 4.35
C ASN A 18 -21.72 4.58 3.63
N SER A 19 -20.46 4.99 3.92
CA SER A 19 -19.83 6.12 3.25
C SER A 19 -19.90 5.99 1.73
N THR A 20 -20.12 7.10 1.04
CA THR A 20 -20.07 7.20 -0.43
C THR A 20 -18.66 7.43 -0.97
N GLN A 21 -17.64 7.51 -0.11
CA GLN A 21 -16.25 7.69 -0.53
C GLN A 21 -15.73 6.46 -1.27
N GLY A 22 -15.09 6.66 -2.42
CA GLY A 22 -14.53 5.59 -3.25
C GLY A 22 -13.47 4.76 -2.50
N ASP A 23 -12.65 5.40 -1.67
CA ASP A 23 -11.57 4.74 -0.90
C ASP A 23 -12.06 3.63 0.06
N LYS A 24 -13.35 3.60 0.39
CA LYS A 24 -13.98 2.50 1.12
C LYS A 24 -13.78 1.15 0.42
N ALA A 25 -13.68 1.15 -0.90
CA ALA A 25 -13.47 -0.06 -1.70
C ALA A 25 -12.20 -0.83 -1.31
N ILE A 26 -11.23 -0.20 -0.61
CA ILE A 26 -10.04 -0.90 -0.10
C ILE A 26 -10.40 -2.11 0.76
N VAL A 27 -11.50 -2.07 1.49
CA VAL A 27 -11.95 -3.19 2.34
C VAL A 27 -12.29 -4.42 1.49
N ASP A 28 -13.00 -4.22 0.38
CA ASP A 28 -13.36 -5.30 -0.53
C ASP A 28 -12.15 -5.79 -1.34
N VAL A 29 -11.25 -4.86 -1.72
CA VAL A 29 -9.99 -5.22 -2.39
C VAL A 29 -9.16 -6.15 -1.49
N ILE A 30 -8.94 -5.79 -0.23
CA ILE A 30 -8.16 -6.60 0.72
C ILE A 30 -8.81 -8.00 0.92
N LYS A 31 -10.15 -8.08 0.99
CA LYS A 31 -10.86 -9.37 1.03
C LYS A 31 -10.61 -10.21 -0.23
N ARG A 32 -10.63 -9.58 -1.41
CA ARG A 32 -10.35 -10.28 -2.68
C ARG A 32 -8.94 -10.84 -2.72
N PHE A 33 -7.97 -10.21 -2.06
CA PHE A 33 -6.63 -10.76 -1.86
C PHE A 33 -6.59 -11.95 -0.88
N GLY A 34 -7.70 -12.28 -0.20
CA GLY A 34 -7.80 -13.41 0.74
C GLY A 34 -7.56 -13.02 2.21
N ALA A 35 -7.47 -11.74 2.54
CA ALA A 35 -7.27 -11.34 3.92
C ALA A 35 -8.48 -11.61 4.81
N ASP A 36 -8.22 -11.97 6.07
CA ASP A 36 -9.24 -12.06 7.13
C ASP A 36 -9.67 -10.64 7.54
N VAL A 37 -10.90 -10.29 7.18
CA VAL A 37 -11.45 -8.96 7.42
C VAL A 37 -12.75 -9.06 8.20
N LYS A 38 -12.75 -8.51 9.41
CA LYS A 38 -13.96 -8.36 10.24
C LYS A 38 -14.46 -6.93 10.15
N ILE A 39 -15.75 -6.77 9.86
CA ILE A 39 -16.44 -5.48 9.79
C ILE A 39 -17.42 -5.41 10.93
N ASP A 40 -17.34 -4.38 11.75
CA ASP A 40 -18.32 -4.00 12.75
C ASP A 40 -18.93 -2.63 12.37
N ASP A 41 -19.95 -2.15 13.08
CA ASP A 41 -20.70 -0.93 12.75
C ASP A 41 -19.84 0.30 12.42
N LYS A 42 -18.73 0.47 13.12
CA LYS A 42 -17.84 1.64 12.99
C LYS A 42 -16.36 1.28 12.96
N SER A 43 -16.04 0.03 12.66
CA SER A 43 -14.65 -0.41 12.63
C SER A 43 -14.44 -1.53 11.62
N VAL A 44 -13.21 -1.58 11.12
CA VAL A 44 -12.72 -2.67 10.27
C VAL A 44 -11.43 -3.21 10.89
N THR A 45 -11.41 -4.51 11.15
CA THR A 45 -10.21 -5.23 11.61
C THR A 45 -9.71 -6.10 10.48
N VAL A 46 -8.42 -6.01 10.20
CA VAL A 46 -7.74 -6.86 9.21
C VAL A 46 -6.60 -7.59 9.90
N LYS A 47 -6.48 -8.90 9.63
CA LYS A 47 -5.44 -9.76 10.19
C LYS A 47 -4.51 -10.27 9.11
N LYS A 48 -3.25 -10.55 9.51
CA LYS A 48 -2.27 -11.22 8.66
C LYS A 48 -2.86 -12.50 8.09
N SER A 49 -2.74 -12.65 6.78
CA SER A 49 -3.36 -13.74 6.04
C SER A 49 -2.44 -14.22 4.91
N GLU A 50 -2.73 -15.40 4.39
CA GLU A 50 -2.15 -15.85 3.12
C GLU A 50 -2.86 -15.12 1.97
N LEU A 51 -2.11 -14.27 1.32
CA LEU A 51 -2.63 -13.41 0.26
C LEU A 51 -2.36 -14.01 -1.12
N HIS A 52 -3.27 -13.78 -2.07
CA HIS A 52 -3.12 -14.21 -3.47
C HIS A 52 -3.41 -13.04 -4.42
N GLY A 53 -2.80 -13.10 -5.60
CA GLY A 53 -2.95 -12.06 -6.62
C GLY A 53 -4.38 -11.98 -7.19
N ILE A 54 -4.72 -10.80 -7.68
CA ILE A 54 -6.04 -10.50 -8.26
C ILE A 54 -5.90 -9.63 -9.50
N GLU A 55 -6.93 -9.60 -10.34
CA GLU A 55 -7.11 -8.54 -11.34
C GLU A 55 -7.95 -7.41 -10.74
N LEU A 56 -7.50 -6.16 -10.89
CA LEU A 56 -8.12 -4.97 -10.33
C LEU A 56 -8.23 -3.85 -11.38
N ASP A 57 -9.42 -3.32 -11.56
CA ASP A 57 -9.64 -2.03 -12.20
C ASP A 57 -9.61 -0.93 -11.14
N ALA A 58 -8.65 -0.01 -11.26
CA ALA A 58 -8.41 1.07 -10.31
C ALA A 58 -9.01 2.42 -10.75
N THR A 59 -9.84 2.44 -11.79
CA THR A 59 -10.43 3.66 -12.36
C THR A 59 -11.09 4.55 -11.29
N ASP A 60 -11.84 3.94 -10.36
CA ASP A 60 -12.57 4.65 -9.32
C ASP A 60 -11.79 4.79 -7.99
N ILE A 61 -10.65 4.11 -7.86
CA ILE A 61 -9.84 4.08 -6.63
C ILE A 61 -8.34 4.31 -6.89
N PRO A 62 -7.95 5.21 -7.80
CA PRO A 62 -6.55 5.35 -8.21
C PRO A 62 -5.63 5.66 -7.02
N ASP A 63 -6.10 6.44 -6.06
CA ASP A 63 -5.31 6.85 -4.90
C ASP A 63 -4.95 5.70 -3.95
N MET A 64 -5.61 4.54 -4.06
CA MET A 64 -5.29 3.35 -3.29
C MET A 64 -4.19 2.49 -3.92
N VAL A 65 -3.86 2.71 -5.20
CA VAL A 65 -2.92 1.87 -5.96
C VAL A 65 -1.56 1.71 -5.27
N PRO A 66 -0.91 2.73 -4.70
CA PRO A 66 0.37 2.53 -4.02
C PRO A 66 0.29 1.50 -2.88
N ALA A 67 -0.75 1.58 -2.04
CA ALA A 67 -0.95 0.65 -0.95
C ALA A 67 -1.35 -0.76 -1.44
N ILE A 68 -2.16 -0.84 -2.49
CA ILE A 68 -2.58 -2.11 -3.12
C ILE A 68 -1.38 -2.80 -3.78
N ALA A 69 -0.48 -2.06 -4.40
CA ALA A 69 0.74 -2.60 -5.00
C ALA A 69 1.68 -3.20 -3.95
N VAL A 70 1.78 -2.57 -2.77
CA VAL A 70 2.51 -3.14 -1.63
C VAL A 70 1.84 -4.43 -1.15
N LEU A 71 0.52 -4.48 -1.08
CA LEU A 71 -0.21 -5.70 -0.74
C LEU A 71 0.06 -6.81 -1.76
N ALA A 72 0.00 -6.49 -3.05
CA ALA A 72 0.26 -7.41 -4.16
C ALA A 72 1.67 -8.00 -4.14
N ALA A 73 2.68 -7.18 -3.83
CA ALA A 73 4.06 -7.64 -3.71
C ALA A 73 4.27 -8.65 -2.56
N ASN A 74 3.38 -8.63 -1.55
CA ASN A 74 3.36 -9.57 -0.43
C ASN A 74 2.37 -10.75 -0.63
N ALA A 75 1.65 -10.79 -1.75
CA ALA A 75 0.75 -11.87 -2.11
C ALA A 75 1.49 -12.97 -2.90
N SER A 76 0.85 -14.11 -3.12
CA SER A 76 1.31 -15.14 -4.06
C SER A 76 0.61 -14.98 -5.40
N GLY A 77 1.28 -15.33 -6.48
CA GLY A 77 0.71 -15.26 -7.84
C GLY A 77 0.76 -13.86 -8.45
N GLU A 78 0.01 -13.69 -9.51
CA GLU A 78 -0.01 -12.48 -10.33
C GLU A 78 -1.12 -11.52 -9.87
N THR A 79 -0.78 -10.25 -9.78
CA THR A 79 -1.76 -9.15 -9.64
C THR A 79 -1.66 -8.23 -10.83
N VAL A 80 -2.79 -8.00 -11.50
CA VAL A 80 -2.91 -7.04 -12.60
C VAL A 80 -3.70 -5.83 -12.15
N ILE A 81 -3.07 -4.66 -12.12
CA ILE A 81 -3.73 -3.37 -11.85
C ILE A 81 -3.82 -2.60 -13.16
N LYS A 82 -5.04 -2.23 -13.55
CA LYS A 82 -5.34 -1.46 -14.76
C LYS A 82 -6.29 -0.29 -14.46
N GLY A 83 -6.52 0.58 -15.44
CA GLY A 83 -7.41 1.74 -15.29
C GLY A 83 -6.84 2.85 -14.39
N ALA A 84 -5.54 2.83 -14.13
CA ALA A 84 -4.88 3.79 -13.23
C ALA A 84 -4.15 4.92 -13.97
N GLU A 85 -4.44 5.18 -15.25
CA GLU A 85 -3.74 6.19 -16.07
C GLU A 85 -3.68 7.57 -15.39
N ARG A 86 -4.73 7.96 -14.65
CA ARG A 86 -4.76 9.23 -13.91
C ARG A 86 -3.64 9.39 -12.89
N LEU A 87 -3.01 8.31 -12.46
CA LEU A 87 -1.89 8.33 -11.52
C LEU A 87 -0.62 8.95 -12.12
N ARG A 88 -0.51 8.99 -13.44
CA ARG A 88 0.64 9.62 -14.09
C ARG A 88 0.66 11.15 -13.95
N TYR A 89 -0.48 11.73 -13.60
CA TYR A 89 -0.69 13.18 -13.48
C TYR A 89 -0.97 13.62 -12.04
N LYS A 90 -0.56 12.83 -11.03
CA LYS A 90 -0.69 13.17 -9.61
C LYS A 90 0.51 13.97 -9.10
N GLU A 91 0.77 13.97 -7.79
CA GLU A 91 1.93 14.64 -7.17
C GLU A 91 3.26 14.12 -7.70
N SER A 92 3.30 12.86 -8.09
CA SER A 92 4.33 12.19 -8.87
C SER A 92 3.67 11.37 -9.98
N ASP A 93 4.41 10.87 -10.95
CA ASP A 93 3.95 9.70 -11.70
C ASP A 93 3.96 8.51 -10.75
N ARG A 94 2.78 8.24 -10.16
CA ARG A 94 2.65 7.20 -9.14
C ARG A 94 2.81 5.79 -9.69
N ILE A 95 2.57 5.57 -10.97
CA ILE A 95 2.83 4.27 -11.60
C ILE A 95 4.34 4.04 -11.63
N GLU A 96 5.09 4.98 -12.20
CA GLU A 96 6.56 4.91 -12.24
C GLU A 96 7.16 4.82 -10.83
N SER A 97 6.71 5.67 -9.90
CA SER A 97 7.22 5.74 -8.52
C SER A 97 7.02 4.42 -7.77
N VAL A 98 5.86 3.79 -7.91
CA VAL A 98 5.56 2.49 -7.30
C VAL A 98 6.41 1.39 -7.92
N VAL A 99 6.47 1.32 -9.24
CA VAL A 99 7.26 0.31 -9.96
C VAL A 99 8.74 0.43 -9.61
N TYR A 100 9.28 1.65 -9.57
CA TYR A 100 10.67 1.89 -9.18
C TYR A 100 10.96 1.33 -7.77
N ASN A 101 10.15 1.68 -6.79
CA ASN A 101 10.37 1.27 -5.40
C ASN A 101 10.16 -0.25 -5.20
N LEU A 102 9.16 -0.84 -5.84
CA LEU A 102 8.96 -2.29 -5.81
C LEU A 102 10.17 -3.04 -6.40
N LYS A 103 10.72 -2.58 -7.52
CA LYS A 103 11.94 -3.15 -8.11
C LYS A 103 13.14 -2.99 -7.18
N ALA A 104 13.28 -1.83 -6.52
CA ALA A 104 14.35 -1.61 -5.54
C ALA A 104 14.26 -2.59 -4.38
N LEU A 105 13.04 -2.95 -3.91
CA LEU A 105 12.81 -3.97 -2.89
C LEU A 105 13.00 -5.42 -3.41
N GLY A 106 13.27 -5.62 -4.70
CA GLY A 106 13.44 -6.95 -5.31
C GLY A 106 12.14 -7.62 -5.77
N ALA A 107 11.02 -6.90 -5.79
CA ALA A 107 9.79 -7.41 -6.35
C ALA A 107 9.89 -7.58 -7.88
N ASP A 108 9.13 -8.52 -8.40
CA ASP A 108 8.95 -8.71 -9.83
C ASP A 108 7.74 -7.90 -10.29
N VAL A 109 7.97 -6.85 -11.06
CA VAL A 109 6.91 -5.93 -11.47
C VAL A 109 7.19 -5.38 -12.86
N GLU A 110 6.14 -5.36 -13.67
CA GLU A 110 6.13 -4.76 -15.00
C GLU A 110 5.21 -3.53 -15.01
N GLU A 111 5.71 -2.43 -15.54
CA GLU A 111 4.94 -1.22 -15.76
C GLU A 111 4.10 -1.38 -17.03
N THR A 112 2.82 -0.97 -16.98
CA THR A 112 1.97 -0.84 -18.15
C THR A 112 1.59 0.62 -18.39
N HIS A 113 0.94 0.93 -19.48
CA HIS A 113 0.53 2.31 -19.81
C HIS A 113 -0.40 2.90 -18.72
N ASP A 114 -1.35 2.09 -18.24
CA ASP A 114 -2.42 2.49 -17.33
C ASP A 114 -2.38 1.77 -15.97
N GLY A 115 -1.22 1.15 -15.62
CA GLY A 115 -1.09 0.43 -14.36
C GLY A 115 0.19 -0.40 -14.25
N MET A 116 0.08 -1.61 -13.73
CA MET A 116 1.22 -2.50 -13.53
C MET A 116 0.79 -3.97 -13.35
N ILE A 117 1.73 -4.88 -13.62
CA ILE A 117 1.59 -6.31 -13.32
C ILE A 117 2.63 -6.65 -12.24
N ILE A 118 2.21 -7.24 -11.14
CA ILE A 118 3.07 -7.60 -10.01
C ILE A 118 3.03 -9.11 -9.83
N TYR A 119 4.20 -9.75 -9.91
CA TYR A 119 4.38 -11.17 -9.67
C TYR A 119 4.85 -11.38 -8.24
N GLY A 120 3.92 -11.70 -7.35
CA GLY A 120 4.18 -11.87 -5.93
C GLY A 120 4.91 -13.17 -5.58
N GLY A 121 5.18 -13.35 -4.28
CA GLY A 121 5.85 -14.55 -3.77
C GLY A 121 7.38 -14.46 -3.74
N LYS A 122 7.99 -13.40 -4.25
CA LYS A 122 9.42 -13.13 -4.06
C LYS A 122 9.71 -12.58 -2.67
N LYS A 123 10.81 -13.00 -2.07
CA LYS A 123 11.30 -12.43 -0.83
C LYS A 123 11.83 -11.02 -1.10
N LEU A 124 11.18 -10.02 -0.51
CA LEU A 124 11.64 -8.65 -0.55
C LEU A 124 12.85 -8.44 0.36
N HIS A 125 13.67 -7.43 0.05
CA HIS A 125 14.89 -7.08 0.78
C HIS A 125 14.98 -5.58 1.02
N SER A 126 15.81 -5.17 1.99
CA SER A 126 16.04 -3.76 2.30
C SER A 126 16.63 -2.99 1.12
N ALA A 127 16.24 -1.72 1.02
CA ALA A 127 16.68 -0.83 -0.06
C ALA A 127 16.58 0.64 0.35
N LYS A 128 17.23 1.49 -0.46
CA LYS A 128 16.97 2.92 -0.48
C LYS A 128 15.84 3.22 -1.44
N LEU A 129 14.78 3.81 -0.91
CA LEU A 129 13.52 4.08 -1.59
C LEU A 129 13.37 5.57 -1.83
N LYS A 130 12.62 5.93 -2.85
CA LYS A 130 12.36 7.32 -3.21
C LYS A 130 10.92 7.71 -2.85
N GLY A 131 10.77 8.77 -2.07
CA GLY A 131 9.46 9.31 -1.69
C GLY A 131 8.79 10.13 -2.78
N TYR A 132 9.57 10.64 -3.76
CA TYR A 132 9.07 11.46 -4.88
C TYR A 132 8.26 12.69 -4.41
N ASN A 133 8.54 13.18 -3.21
CA ASN A 133 7.76 14.24 -2.57
C ASN A 133 6.25 13.95 -2.60
N ASP A 134 5.87 12.68 -2.54
CA ASP A 134 4.49 12.19 -2.58
C ASP A 134 4.18 11.40 -1.29
N HIS A 135 3.26 11.94 -0.49
CA HIS A 135 2.89 11.35 0.80
C HIS A 135 2.35 9.92 0.68
N ARG A 136 1.64 9.59 -0.41
CA ARG A 136 1.12 8.24 -0.62
C ARG A 136 2.22 7.22 -0.91
N ILE A 137 3.26 7.65 -1.63
CA ILE A 137 4.44 6.81 -1.88
C ILE A 137 5.18 6.57 -0.56
N VAL A 138 5.49 7.63 0.20
CA VAL A 138 6.18 7.50 1.48
C VAL A 138 5.41 6.58 2.43
N MET A 139 4.10 6.81 2.63
CA MET A 139 3.30 5.99 3.53
C MET A 139 3.18 4.52 3.07
N ALA A 140 2.96 4.27 1.79
CA ALA A 140 2.83 2.91 1.28
C ALA A 140 4.13 2.11 1.45
N PHE A 141 5.27 2.72 1.14
CA PHE A 141 6.56 2.03 1.25
C PHE A 141 7.10 1.96 2.68
N SER A 142 6.68 2.84 3.59
CA SER A 142 6.87 2.64 5.04
C SER A 142 6.15 1.37 5.52
N VAL A 143 4.93 1.13 5.05
CA VAL A 143 4.20 -0.12 5.35
C VAL A 143 4.90 -1.34 4.74
N ALA A 144 5.44 -1.24 3.51
CA ALA A 144 6.23 -2.33 2.92
C ALA A 144 7.46 -2.67 3.78
N ALA A 145 8.16 -1.65 4.27
CA ALA A 145 9.37 -1.80 5.09
C ALA A 145 9.14 -2.52 6.43
N MET A 146 7.90 -2.54 6.97
CA MET A 146 7.60 -3.21 8.25
C MET A 146 8.04 -4.68 8.32
N ASN A 147 8.00 -5.39 7.18
CA ASN A 147 8.37 -6.80 7.09
C ASN A 147 9.82 -7.02 6.65
N ILE A 148 10.48 -5.96 6.18
CA ILE A 148 11.78 -6.05 5.52
C ILE A 148 12.88 -5.56 6.47
N GLY A 149 12.61 -4.49 7.23
CA GLY A 149 13.59 -3.78 8.07
C GLY A 149 14.60 -2.97 7.25
N ASP A 150 15.33 -2.09 7.91
CA ASP A 150 16.49 -1.34 7.41
C ASP A 150 16.33 -0.71 6.02
N CYS A 151 15.13 -0.18 5.71
CA CYS A 151 14.88 0.61 4.52
C CYS A 151 15.06 2.11 4.83
N GLU A 152 15.66 2.84 3.89
CA GLU A 152 15.71 4.29 3.92
C GLU A 152 14.71 4.83 2.89
N ILE A 153 13.90 5.83 3.26
CA ILE A 153 12.95 6.50 2.36
C ILE A 153 13.22 7.99 2.43
N ASP A 154 13.51 8.62 1.31
CA ASP A 154 13.65 10.08 1.23
C ASP A 154 12.29 10.79 1.25
N ASP A 155 12.30 12.13 1.31
CA ASP A 155 11.09 12.97 1.30
C ASP A 155 10.07 12.66 2.41
N ALA A 156 10.50 12.13 3.56
CA ALA A 156 9.63 11.75 4.67
C ALA A 156 8.66 12.88 5.07
N GLN A 157 9.08 14.16 4.96
CA GLN A 157 8.26 15.34 5.25
C GLN A 157 7.01 15.48 4.35
N SER A 158 6.95 14.76 3.24
CA SER A 158 5.80 14.80 2.32
C SER A 158 4.49 14.34 2.98
N ILE A 159 4.57 13.54 4.06
CA ILE A 159 3.39 13.12 4.86
C ILE A 159 2.60 14.32 5.40
N ASN A 160 3.26 15.47 5.63
CA ASN A 160 2.62 16.68 6.13
C ASN A 160 1.51 17.21 5.21
N LYS A 161 1.49 16.79 3.95
CA LYS A 161 0.45 17.16 2.98
C LYS A 161 -0.92 16.58 3.30
N SER A 162 -0.98 15.44 4.02
CA SER A 162 -2.25 14.76 4.28
C SER A 162 -2.33 14.07 5.64
N TYR A 163 -1.23 13.61 6.21
CA TYR A 163 -1.19 12.84 7.46
C TYR A 163 0.07 13.16 8.28
N PRO A 164 0.15 14.36 8.91
CA PRO A 164 1.35 14.80 9.62
C PRO A 164 1.80 13.88 10.76
N SER A 165 0.87 13.20 11.45
CA SER A 165 1.17 12.27 12.55
C SER A 165 1.43 10.83 12.07
N PHE A 166 1.63 10.60 10.78
CA PHE A 166 1.74 9.24 10.23
C PHE A 166 2.83 8.41 10.94
N PHE A 167 4.02 8.94 11.11
CA PHE A 167 5.12 8.17 11.73
C PHE A 167 4.91 7.96 13.24
N ASP A 168 4.26 8.88 13.94
CA ASP A 168 3.89 8.69 15.34
C ASP A 168 2.89 7.53 15.46
N ASP A 169 1.83 7.53 14.63
CA ASP A 169 0.84 6.47 14.62
C ASP A 169 1.41 5.15 14.12
N PHE A 170 2.29 5.18 13.11
CA PHE A 170 3.00 4.02 12.60
C PHE A 170 3.84 3.35 13.70
N ASN A 171 4.61 4.12 14.47
CA ASN A 171 5.42 3.63 15.57
C ASN A 171 4.55 3.12 16.74
N ASN A 172 3.45 3.80 17.07
CA ASN A 172 2.50 3.37 18.09
C ASN A 172 1.82 2.03 17.72
N LEU A 173 1.67 1.73 16.43
CA LEU A 173 1.14 0.46 15.93
C LEU A 173 2.19 -0.66 15.83
N GLY A 174 3.42 -0.39 16.28
CA GLY A 174 4.50 -1.38 16.30
C GLY A 174 5.46 -1.30 15.10
N GLY A 175 5.31 -0.30 14.27
CA GLY A 175 6.34 0.08 13.29
C GLY A 175 7.60 0.59 14.00
N LYS A 176 8.68 0.73 13.24
CA LYS A 176 9.93 1.33 13.73
C LYS A 176 10.44 2.26 12.64
N ALA A 177 10.17 3.53 12.78
CA ALA A 177 10.64 4.56 11.88
C ALA A 177 11.32 5.68 12.67
N ASP A 178 12.52 6.05 12.27
CA ASP A 178 13.24 7.23 12.73
C ASP A 178 13.22 8.25 11.59
N VAL A 179 12.75 9.47 11.91
CA VAL A 179 12.75 10.58 10.95
C VAL A 179 13.97 11.43 11.26
N LEU A 180 14.89 11.54 10.31
CA LEU A 180 16.15 12.24 10.40
C LEU A 180 16.06 13.67 9.84
#